data_d189383b413d16b4b660d85225ff72fe
#
_entry.id   d189383b413d16b4b660d85225ff72fe
#
_cell.length_a   1.000
_cell.length_b   1.000
_cell.length_c   1.000
_cell.angle_alpha   90.00
_cell.angle_beta   90.00
_cell.angle_gamma   90.00
#
_symmetry.space_group_name_H-M   'P 1'
#
loop_
_entity.id
_entity.type
_entity.pdbx_description
1 polymer ?
#
loop_
_entity_poly.entity_id
_entity_poly.type
_entity_poly.pdbx_seq_one_letter_code
_entity_poly.pdbx_strand_id
1 'polypeptide(L)'
;GKIPFLVGGTGLYIDAVLYDYEFGGEVDNAFRQKMNSKSLEELQRYILENKIQMPENFKNKRYLIRAIEKSVSVKREDCKKVNKYNAIVVGITTPRNELRQRIFQRNELFFSSGIIEEFKKNEQKYGMDSEAATANAYPLVQKYLAGELTQQELIEKMSVRDWRLAKRQTTFMKRNKDIVWLNLKDAEQFIISKIKK
;
A
#
# COMPACT_ATOMS: atom_id res chain seq x y z
N GLY A 1 14.92 28.64 -7.06
CA GLY A 1 14.37 27.48 -7.47
C GLY A 1 15.02 26.20 -7.00
N LYS A 2 14.24 25.31 -6.35
CA LYS A 2 14.65 23.94 -6.03
C LYS A 2 13.71 22.97 -6.76
N ILE A 3 14.23 21.84 -7.19
CA ILE A 3 13.45 20.79 -7.81
C ILE A 3 13.01 19.82 -6.70
N PRO A 4 11.70 19.65 -6.47
CA PRO A 4 11.21 18.67 -5.49
C PRO A 4 11.34 17.25 -6.04
N PHE A 5 11.72 16.32 -5.17
CA PHE A 5 11.73 14.89 -5.46
C PHE A 5 10.71 14.17 -4.58
N LEU A 6 9.79 13.44 -5.21
CA LEU A 6 8.86 12.54 -4.54
C LEU A 6 9.32 11.10 -4.75
N VAL A 7 9.76 10.44 -3.68
CA VAL A 7 10.27 9.06 -3.73
C VAL A 7 9.40 8.15 -2.90
N GLY A 8 8.97 7.02 -3.46
CA GLY A 8 8.17 6.05 -2.73
C GLY A 8 7.62 4.93 -3.59
N GLY A 9 6.92 4.01 -2.95
CA GLY A 9 6.30 2.83 -3.59
C GLY A 9 4.77 2.80 -3.47
N THR A 10 4.15 3.73 -2.75
CA THR A 10 2.68 3.79 -2.59
C THR A 10 2.08 4.59 -3.74
N GLY A 11 1.76 3.90 -4.83
CA GLY A 11 1.28 4.53 -6.06
C GLY A 11 0.07 5.43 -5.87
N LEU A 12 -0.85 5.10 -4.95
CA LEU A 12 -2.02 5.93 -4.65
C LEU A 12 -1.62 7.34 -4.15
N TYR A 13 -0.59 7.44 -3.30
CA TYR A 13 -0.13 8.74 -2.80
C TYR A 13 0.64 9.51 -3.87
N ILE A 14 1.40 8.81 -4.70
CA ILE A 14 2.07 9.41 -5.86
C ILE A 14 1.02 9.97 -6.84
N ASP A 15 0.01 9.18 -7.18
CA ASP A 15 -1.10 9.60 -8.04
C ASP A 15 -1.86 10.80 -7.43
N ALA A 16 -2.07 10.80 -6.09
CA ALA A 16 -2.75 11.90 -5.42
C ALA A 16 -2.00 13.23 -5.56
N VAL A 17 -0.69 13.20 -5.48
CA VAL A 17 0.13 14.41 -5.70
C VAL A 17 0.15 14.79 -7.18
N LEU A 18 0.37 13.85 -8.09
CA LEU A 18 0.49 14.14 -9.52
C LEU A 18 -0.80 14.65 -10.17
N TYR A 19 -1.94 14.08 -9.75
CA TYR A 19 -3.24 14.33 -10.37
C TYR A 19 -4.20 15.14 -9.48
N ASP A 20 -3.70 15.68 -8.38
CA ASP A 20 -4.49 16.48 -7.43
C ASP A 20 -5.76 15.75 -6.94
N TYR A 21 -5.59 14.48 -6.57
CA TYR A 21 -6.72 13.72 -6.06
C TYR A 21 -7.24 14.31 -4.76
N GLU A 22 -8.46 14.76 -4.78
CA GLU A 22 -9.18 14.95 -3.54
C GLU A 22 -9.54 13.56 -2.97
N PHE A 23 -8.90 13.18 -1.88
CA PHE A 23 -9.38 12.03 -1.11
C PHE A 23 -10.80 12.31 -0.66
N GLY A 24 -11.70 11.33 -0.82
CA GLY A 24 -13.11 11.45 -0.45
C GLY A 24 -13.26 12.02 0.97
N GLY A 25 -14.35 12.79 1.20
CA GLY A 25 -14.62 13.50 2.44
C GLY A 25 -14.47 12.66 3.71
N GLU A 26 -14.58 13.34 4.84
CA GLU A 26 -14.49 12.69 6.15
C GLU A 26 -15.39 11.46 6.20
N VAL A 27 -14.80 10.37 6.63
CA VAL A 27 -15.52 9.13 6.83
C VAL A 27 -16.26 9.24 8.15
N ASP A 28 -17.55 9.09 8.12
CA ASP A 28 -18.33 8.91 9.35
C ASP A 28 -17.86 7.63 10.06
N ASN A 29 -17.08 7.83 11.13
CA ASN A 29 -16.50 6.74 11.89
C ASN A 29 -17.59 5.87 12.55
N ALA A 30 -18.71 6.43 12.96
CA ALA A 30 -19.84 5.69 13.54
C ALA A 30 -20.49 4.80 12.48
N PHE A 31 -20.70 5.34 11.28
CA PHE A 31 -21.20 4.58 10.14
C PHE A 31 -20.24 3.45 9.75
N ARG A 32 -18.94 3.73 9.70
CA ARG A 32 -17.91 2.72 9.40
C ARG A 32 -17.89 1.61 10.44
N GLN A 33 -17.96 1.92 11.73
CA GLN A 33 -18.04 0.92 12.80
C GLN A 33 -19.29 0.05 12.65
N LYS A 34 -20.45 0.66 12.36
CA LYS A 34 -21.69 -0.07 12.09
C LYS A 34 -21.57 -1.00 10.88
N MET A 35 -20.88 -0.59 9.81
CA MET A 35 -20.66 -1.46 8.66
C MET A 35 -19.62 -2.56 9.00
N ASN A 36 -18.63 -2.26 9.80
CA ASN A 36 -17.63 -3.25 10.24
C ASN A 36 -18.21 -4.33 11.17
N SER A 37 -19.30 -4.09 11.90
CA SER A 37 -19.95 -5.10 12.72
C SER A 37 -20.80 -6.11 11.91
N LYS A 38 -21.15 -5.80 10.66
CA LYS A 38 -21.93 -6.67 9.78
C LYS A 38 -21.10 -7.82 9.21
N SER A 39 -21.76 -8.95 8.92
CA SER A 39 -21.15 -10.08 8.21
C SER A 39 -20.89 -9.74 6.72
N LEU A 40 -20.16 -10.58 6.03
CA LEU A 40 -19.90 -10.41 4.58
C LEU A 40 -21.23 -10.47 3.79
N GLU A 41 -22.08 -11.43 4.14
CA GLU A 41 -23.37 -11.69 3.51
C GLU A 41 -24.35 -10.54 3.75
N GLU A 42 -24.37 -9.97 4.96
CA GLU A 42 -25.18 -8.81 5.29
C GLU A 42 -24.75 -7.57 4.49
N LEU A 43 -23.46 -7.36 4.29
CA LEU A 43 -22.96 -6.26 3.47
C LEU A 43 -23.28 -6.44 1.99
N GLN A 44 -23.17 -7.66 1.46
CA GLN A 44 -23.58 -7.98 0.09
C GLN A 44 -25.07 -7.73 -0.10
N ARG A 45 -25.90 -8.19 0.84
CA ARG A 45 -27.35 -7.93 0.81
C ARG A 45 -27.66 -6.44 0.85
N TYR A 46 -27.02 -5.69 1.75
CA TYR A 46 -27.16 -4.24 1.84
C TYR A 46 -26.85 -3.55 0.51
N ILE A 47 -25.78 -3.96 -0.19
CA ILE A 47 -25.39 -3.42 -1.49
C ILE A 47 -26.48 -3.67 -2.53
N LEU A 48 -27.05 -4.89 -2.57
CA LEU A 48 -28.11 -5.25 -3.52
C LEU A 48 -29.41 -4.48 -3.25
N GLU A 49 -29.87 -4.44 -1.99
CA GLU A 49 -31.08 -3.74 -1.57
C GLU A 49 -31.04 -2.24 -1.86
N ASN A 50 -29.86 -1.62 -1.70
CA ASN A 50 -29.66 -0.19 -1.97
C ASN A 50 -29.21 0.12 -3.41
N LYS A 51 -29.23 -0.88 -4.33
CA LYS A 51 -28.85 -0.74 -5.74
C LYS A 51 -27.45 -0.12 -5.93
N ILE A 52 -26.54 -0.44 -5.02
CA ILE A 52 -25.15 0.00 -5.10
C ILE A 52 -24.41 -0.95 -6.07
N GLN A 53 -23.48 -0.42 -6.85
CA GLN A 53 -22.69 -1.25 -7.75
C GLN A 53 -21.80 -2.20 -6.94
N MET A 54 -21.97 -3.52 -7.15
CA MET A 54 -21.17 -4.53 -6.49
C MET A 54 -19.70 -4.41 -6.94
N PRO A 55 -18.73 -4.31 -6.00
CA PRO A 55 -17.32 -4.27 -6.37
C PRO A 55 -16.82 -5.64 -6.86
N GLU A 56 -15.84 -5.65 -7.76
CA GLU A 56 -15.20 -6.89 -8.27
C GLU A 56 -14.72 -7.79 -7.11
N ASN A 57 -14.16 -7.19 -6.06
CA ASN A 57 -13.68 -7.90 -4.87
C ASN A 57 -14.78 -8.12 -3.82
N PHE A 58 -15.98 -8.54 -4.24
CA PHE A 58 -17.16 -8.69 -3.37
C PHE A 58 -17.00 -9.73 -2.24
N LYS A 59 -15.97 -10.57 -2.28
CA LYS A 59 -15.60 -11.50 -1.20
C LYS A 59 -14.74 -10.85 -0.11
N ASN A 60 -14.41 -9.57 -0.24
CA ASN A 60 -13.60 -8.85 0.72
C ASN A 60 -14.44 -7.73 1.37
N LYS A 61 -14.71 -7.89 2.66
CA LYS A 61 -15.53 -6.98 3.46
C LYS A 61 -15.13 -5.51 3.33
N ARG A 62 -13.82 -5.23 3.28
CA ARG A 62 -13.29 -3.86 3.13
C ARG A 62 -13.74 -3.19 1.82
N TYR A 63 -13.81 -3.95 0.72
CA TYR A 63 -14.25 -3.40 -0.57
C TYR A 63 -15.77 -3.16 -0.58
N LEU A 64 -16.55 -4.01 0.07
CA LEU A 64 -17.99 -3.80 0.23
C LEU A 64 -18.27 -2.54 1.03
N ILE A 65 -17.65 -2.40 2.20
CA ILE A 65 -17.78 -1.21 3.04
C ILE A 65 -17.39 0.05 2.25
N ARG A 66 -16.29 0.00 1.50
CA ARG A 66 -15.87 1.15 0.69
C ARG A 66 -16.84 1.49 -0.43
N ALA A 67 -17.48 0.50 -1.04
CA ALA A 67 -18.52 0.74 -2.04
C ALA A 67 -19.76 1.41 -1.42
N ILE A 68 -20.16 0.96 -0.23
CA ILE A 68 -21.27 1.55 0.54
C ILE A 68 -20.94 3.00 0.94
N GLU A 69 -19.75 3.25 1.51
CA GLU A 69 -19.30 4.59 1.88
C GLU A 69 -19.33 5.56 0.68
N LYS A 70 -18.85 5.10 -0.48
CA LYS A 70 -18.88 5.90 -1.71
C LYS A 70 -20.31 6.21 -2.20
N SER A 71 -21.26 5.34 -1.95
CA SER A 71 -22.65 5.57 -2.38
C SER A 71 -23.37 6.60 -1.51
N VAL A 72 -22.97 6.73 -0.25
CA VAL A 72 -23.54 7.69 0.72
C VAL A 72 -22.82 9.04 0.67
N SER A 73 -21.53 9.04 0.33
CA SER A 73 -20.80 10.30 0.15
C SER A 73 -21.25 11.02 -1.12
N VAL A 74 -21.34 12.36 -1.04
CA VAL A 74 -21.69 13.21 -2.20
C VAL A 74 -20.83 12.77 -3.41
N LYS A 75 -21.50 12.44 -4.52
CA LYS A 75 -20.84 12.09 -5.79
C LYS A 75 -19.92 13.25 -6.18
N ARG A 76 -18.63 13.06 -6.00
CA ARG A 76 -17.64 13.91 -6.68
C ARG A 76 -17.51 13.40 -8.10
N GLU A 77 -17.56 14.31 -9.05
CA GLU A 77 -17.29 13.99 -10.45
C GLU A 77 -15.96 13.24 -10.54
N ASP A 78 -15.90 12.21 -11.38
CA ASP A 78 -14.66 11.49 -11.66
C ASP A 78 -13.61 12.51 -12.14
N CYS A 79 -12.73 12.90 -11.23
CA CYS A 79 -11.63 13.81 -11.56
C CYS A 79 -10.82 13.16 -12.68
N LYS A 80 -10.89 13.71 -13.88
CA LYS A 80 -10.03 13.30 -14.98
C LYS A 80 -8.59 13.38 -14.46
N LYS A 81 -7.83 12.30 -14.63
CA LYS A 81 -6.40 12.26 -14.31
C LYS A 81 -5.64 13.24 -15.22
N VAL A 82 -5.69 14.51 -14.91
CA VAL A 82 -4.89 15.53 -15.60
C VAL A 82 -3.64 15.75 -14.74
N ASN A 83 -2.48 15.52 -15.33
CA ASN A 83 -1.21 15.79 -14.65
C ASN A 83 -1.13 17.30 -14.37
N LYS A 84 -1.14 17.66 -13.09
CA LYS A 84 -1.11 19.06 -12.63
C LYS A 84 0.28 19.70 -12.77
N TYR A 85 1.30 18.88 -12.84
CA TYR A 85 2.69 19.30 -12.83
C TYR A 85 3.42 18.81 -14.09
N ASN A 86 4.41 19.57 -14.57
CA ASN A 86 5.36 19.07 -15.55
C ASN A 86 6.34 18.10 -14.87
N ALA A 87 5.82 16.93 -14.47
CA ALA A 87 6.54 15.96 -13.67
C ALA A 87 7.23 14.91 -14.55
N ILE A 88 8.46 14.61 -14.21
CA ILE A 88 9.21 13.45 -14.76
C ILE A 88 8.95 12.26 -13.83
N VAL A 89 8.29 11.24 -14.34
CA VAL A 89 7.92 10.05 -13.54
C VAL A 89 8.78 8.88 -13.98
N VAL A 90 9.61 8.36 -13.06
CA VAL A 90 10.53 7.25 -13.34
C VAL A 90 10.22 6.08 -12.44
N GLY A 91 10.01 4.92 -13.02
CA GLY A 91 9.87 3.65 -12.33
C GLY A 91 11.18 2.86 -12.35
N ILE A 92 11.66 2.46 -11.18
CA ILE A 92 12.88 1.65 -11.10
C ILE A 92 12.54 0.17 -11.31
N THR A 93 13.19 -0.44 -12.30
CA THR A 93 13.10 -1.89 -12.52
C THR A 93 14.32 -2.59 -11.96
N THR A 94 14.08 -3.76 -11.37
CA THR A 94 15.16 -4.65 -10.90
C THR A 94 14.84 -6.07 -11.39
N PRO A 95 15.84 -6.82 -11.89
CA PRO A 95 15.67 -8.21 -12.27
C PRO A 95 15.04 -9.02 -11.12
N ARG A 96 14.15 -9.94 -11.46
CA ARG A 96 13.31 -10.66 -10.50
C ARG A 96 14.10 -11.39 -9.41
N ASN A 97 15.19 -12.05 -9.81
CA ASN A 97 16.03 -12.80 -8.88
C ASN A 97 16.81 -11.86 -7.97
N GLU A 98 17.34 -10.79 -8.50
CA GLU A 98 18.04 -9.76 -7.74
C GLU A 98 17.11 -9.09 -6.71
N LEU A 99 15.88 -8.74 -7.11
CA LEU A 99 14.89 -8.16 -6.19
C LEU A 99 14.54 -9.12 -5.05
N ARG A 100 14.38 -10.43 -5.34
CA ARG A 100 14.13 -11.44 -4.30
C ARG A 100 15.30 -11.55 -3.33
N GLN A 101 16.51 -11.55 -3.84
CA GLN A 101 17.71 -11.61 -3.01
C GLN A 101 17.85 -10.38 -2.12
N ARG A 102 17.61 -9.18 -2.65
CA ARG A 102 17.63 -7.93 -1.88
C ARG A 102 16.54 -7.91 -0.79
N ILE A 103 15.34 -8.43 -1.10
CA ILE A 103 14.25 -8.55 -0.12
C ILE A 103 14.68 -9.49 1.02
N PHE A 104 15.24 -10.63 0.70
CA PHE A 104 15.67 -11.61 1.70
C PHE A 104 16.77 -11.02 2.60
N GLN A 105 17.82 -10.49 2.03
CA GLN A 105 18.93 -9.84 2.77
C GLN A 105 18.43 -8.68 3.65
N ARG A 106 17.48 -7.89 3.16
CA ARG A 106 16.87 -6.82 3.97
C ARG A 106 16.12 -7.38 5.18
N ASN A 107 15.41 -8.50 5.05
CA ASN A 107 14.69 -9.10 6.15
C ASN A 107 15.61 -9.78 7.18
N GLU A 108 16.73 -10.35 6.74
CA GLU A 108 17.80 -10.79 7.64
C GLU A 108 18.37 -9.60 8.45
N LEU A 109 18.63 -8.49 7.75
CA LEU A 109 19.13 -7.28 8.39
C LEU A 109 18.10 -6.68 9.38
N PHE A 110 16.81 -6.67 9.05
CA PHE A 110 15.76 -6.22 9.97
C PHE A 110 15.71 -7.05 11.24
N PHE A 111 15.84 -8.37 11.11
CA PHE A 111 15.90 -9.24 12.27
C PHE A 111 17.11 -8.92 13.15
N SER A 112 18.29 -8.79 12.59
CA SER A 112 19.53 -8.48 13.32
C SER A 112 19.60 -7.04 13.85
N SER A 113 18.83 -6.12 13.25
CA SER A 113 18.80 -4.69 13.61
C SER A 113 17.73 -4.31 14.65
N GLY A 114 17.04 -5.29 15.22
CA GLY A 114 16.15 -5.05 16.37
C GLY A 114 14.67 -4.91 16.05
N ILE A 115 14.15 -5.53 14.99
CA ILE A 115 12.70 -5.53 14.71
C ILE A 115 11.88 -6.14 15.86
N ILE A 116 12.46 -7.06 16.62
CA ILE A 116 11.80 -7.69 17.77
C ILE A 116 11.62 -6.68 18.89
N GLU A 117 12.66 -5.92 19.19
CA GLU A 117 12.64 -4.86 20.22
C GLU A 117 11.71 -3.71 19.82
N GLU A 118 11.73 -3.34 18.52
CA GLU A 118 10.80 -2.35 17.97
C GLU A 118 9.35 -2.81 18.15
N PHE A 119 9.05 -4.06 17.79
CA PHE A 119 7.72 -4.64 17.96
C PHE A 119 7.26 -4.57 19.41
N LYS A 120 8.06 -5.07 20.36
CA LYS A 120 7.73 -5.06 21.81
C LYS A 120 7.45 -3.64 22.33
N LYS A 121 8.25 -2.66 21.89
CA LYS A 121 8.10 -1.26 22.27
C LYS A 121 6.79 -0.66 21.76
N ASN A 122 6.43 -0.98 20.52
CA ASN A 122 5.21 -0.51 19.88
C ASN A 122 3.96 -1.22 20.45
N GLU A 123 4.06 -2.52 20.73
CA GLU A 123 3.01 -3.28 21.41
C GLU A 123 2.69 -2.70 22.79
N GLN A 124 3.72 -2.42 23.58
CA GLN A 124 3.57 -1.81 24.91
C GLN A 124 2.94 -0.41 24.85
N LYS A 125 3.29 0.38 23.82
CA LYS A 125 2.84 1.77 23.69
C LYS A 125 1.44 1.92 23.09
N TYR A 126 1.10 1.10 22.09
CA TYR A 126 -0.09 1.30 21.27
C TYR A 126 -1.10 0.14 21.35
N GLY A 127 -0.73 -0.98 21.95
CA GLY A 127 -1.53 -2.21 21.95
C GLY A 127 -1.56 -2.91 20.59
N MET A 128 -2.05 -4.15 20.59
CA MET A 128 -2.15 -4.99 19.38
C MET A 128 -3.37 -4.68 18.51
N ASP A 129 -4.36 -3.98 19.04
CA ASP A 129 -5.59 -3.62 18.30
C ASP A 129 -5.41 -2.37 17.42
N SER A 130 -4.24 -1.73 17.47
CA SER A 130 -3.94 -0.55 16.67
C SER A 130 -3.70 -0.90 15.19
N GLU A 131 -4.03 0.03 14.26
CA GLU A 131 -3.69 -0.14 12.85
C GLU A 131 -2.18 -0.34 12.63
N ALA A 132 -1.34 0.24 13.49
CA ALA A 132 0.10 0.06 13.45
C ALA A 132 0.51 -1.40 13.67
N ALA A 133 -0.22 -2.16 14.49
CA ALA A 133 0.00 -3.58 14.70
C ALA A 133 -0.27 -4.44 13.47
N THR A 134 -0.96 -3.92 12.46
CA THR A 134 -1.21 -4.61 11.17
C THR A 134 -0.06 -4.46 10.18
N ALA A 135 1.03 -3.77 10.54
CA ALA A 135 2.21 -3.64 9.70
C ALA A 135 2.70 -4.99 9.18
N ASN A 136 3.28 -4.99 7.98
CA ASN A 136 3.52 -6.22 7.21
C ASN A 136 4.32 -7.30 7.96
N ALA A 137 5.24 -6.91 8.85
CA ALA A 137 6.08 -7.81 9.63
C ALA A 137 5.46 -8.21 10.98
N TYR A 138 4.77 -7.31 11.67
CA TYR A 138 4.37 -7.47 13.08
C TYR A 138 3.55 -8.72 13.39
N PRO A 139 2.54 -9.13 12.60
CA PRO A 139 1.82 -10.37 12.85
C PRO A 139 2.70 -11.63 12.74
N LEU A 140 3.84 -11.55 12.04
CA LEU A 140 4.80 -12.66 11.95
C LEU A 140 5.77 -12.63 13.13
N VAL A 141 6.18 -11.44 13.56
CA VAL A 141 7.01 -11.25 14.77
C VAL A 141 6.27 -11.75 16.00
N GLN A 142 4.98 -11.48 16.12
CA GLN A 142 4.14 -12.01 17.19
C GLN A 142 4.16 -13.55 17.23
N LYS A 143 4.00 -14.20 16.08
CA LYS A 143 4.09 -15.66 15.95
C LYS A 143 5.45 -16.22 16.34
N TYR A 144 6.51 -15.53 15.96
CA TYR A 144 7.87 -15.89 16.37
C TYR A 144 8.04 -15.79 17.90
N LEU A 145 7.57 -14.73 18.53
CA LEU A 145 7.61 -14.56 19.98
C LEU A 145 6.75 -15.59 20.74
N ALA A 146 5.66 -16.04 20.12
CA ALA A 146 4.84 -17.14 20.65
C ALA A 146 5.47 -18.53 20.45
N GLY A 147 6.64 -18.63 19.82
CA GLY A 147 7.29 -19.91 19.53
C GLY A 147 6.67 -20.70 18.36
N GLU A 148 5.74 -20.10 17.60
CA GLU A 148 5.09 -20.75 16.45
C GLU A 148 5.98 -20.76 15.20
N LEU A 149 7.01 -19.93 15.16
CA LEU A 149 7.94 -19.82 14.04
C LEU A 149 9.38 -19.82 14.54
N THR A 150 10.26 -20.44 13.79
CA THR A 150 11.71 -20.26 13.91
C THR A 150 12.12 -18.91 13.28
N GLN A 151 13.34 -18.46 13.60
CA GLN A 151 13.91 -17.26 12.97
C GLN A 151 13.91 -17.36 11.45
N GLN A 152 14.34 -18.49 10.90
CA GLN A 152 14.40 -18.70 9.46
C GLN A 152 13.01 -18.61 8.82
N GLU A 153 12.01 -19.27 9.41
CA GLU A 153 10.62 -19.20 8.93
C GLU A 153 10.04 -17.78 8.99
N LEU A 154 10.39 -17.02 10.04
CA LEU A 154 10.00 -15.61 10.13
C LEU A 154 10.55 -14.83 8.94
N ILE A 155 11.87 -14.89 8.68
CA ILE A 155 12.53 -14.18 7.59
C ILE A 155 11.97 -14.60 6.22
N GLU A 156 11.76 -15.89 5.99
CA GLU A 156 11.16 -16.41 4.77
C GLU A 156 9.73 -15.88 4.55
N LYS A 157 8.89 -15.94 5.58
CA LYS A 157 7.50 -15.46 5.50
C LYS A 157 7.42 -13.95 5.32
N MET A 158 8.29 -13.18 5.97
CA MET A 158 8.44 -11.74 5.74
C MET A 158 8.82 -11.48 4.28
N SER A 159 9.79 -12.22 3.76
CA SER A 159 10.26 -12.07 2.37
C SER A 159 9.16 -12.38 1.35
N VAL A 160 8.33 -13.38 1.61
CA VAL A 160 7.15 -13.67 0.76
C VAL A 160 6.14 -12.53 0.78
N ARG A 161 5.88 -11.93 1.95
CA ARG A 161 4.96 -10.77 2.07
C ARG A 161 5.49 -9.56 1.32
N ASP A 162 6.77 -9.25 1.49
CA ASP A 162 7.42 -8.13 0.81
C ASP A 162 7.49 -8.33 -0.71
N TRP A 163 7.73 -9.55 -1.16
CA TRP A 163 7.65 -9.89 -2.57
C TRP A 163 6.25 -9.64 -3.15
N ARG A 164 5.21 -10.03 -2.41
CA ARG A 164 3.82 -9.76 -2.80
C ARG A 164 3.53 -8.26 -2.82
N LEU A 165 4.10 -7.51 -1.87
CA LEU A 165 3.98 -6.05 -1.83
C LEU A 165 4.63 -5.42 -3.06
N ALA A 166 5.87 -5.79 -3.39
CA ALA A 166 6.58 -5.30 -4.57
C ALA A 166 5.81 -5.58 -5.88
N LYS A 167 5.21 -6.77 -6.00
CA LYS A 167 4.33 -7.10 -7.15
C LYS A 167 3.11 -6.18 -7.21
N ARG A 168 2.44 -5.93 -6.09
CA ARG A 168 1.28 -5.03 -6.05
C ARG A 168 1.65 -3.61 -6.43
N GLN A 169 2.77 -3.09 -5.92
CA GLN A 169 3.29 -1.77 -6.27
C GLN A 169 3.54 -1.64 -7.77
N THR A 170 4.28 -2.59 -8.35
CA THR A 170 4.57 -2.61 -9.79
C THR A 170 3.29 -2.72 -10.62
N THR A 171 2.34 -3.59 -10.23
CA THR A 171 1.07 -3.76 -10.95
C THR A 171 0.23 -2.47 -10.90
N PHE A 172 0.20 -1.79 -9.76
CA PHE A 172 -0.51 -0.52 -9.63
C PHE A 172 0.12 0.55 -10.52
N MET A 173 1.44 0.73 -10.42
CA MET A 173 2.16 1.77 -11.15
C MET A 173 2.16 1.56 -12.67
N LYS A 174 2.15 0.33 -13.16
CA LYS A 174 2.04 0.02 -14.61
C LYS A 174 0.74 0.53 -15.26
N ARG A 175 -0.25 0.95 -14.48
CA ARG A 175 -1.47 1.60 -15.01
C ARG A 175 -1.19 3.02 -15.50
N ASN A 176 -0.15 3.64 -15.00
CA ASN A 176 0.30 4.95 -15.45
C ASN A 176 1.25 4.78 -16.63
N LYS A 177 0.82 5.24 -17.81
CA LYS A 177 1.58 5.15 -19.06
C LYS A 177 2.72 6.17 -19.15
N ASP A 178 2.70 7.19 -18.31
CA ASP A 178 3.70 8.26 -18.30
C ASP A 178 4.98 7.86 -17.54
N ILE A 179 4.97 6.69 -16.89
CA ILE A 179 6.13 6.18 -16.17
C ILE A 179 7.18 5.63 -17.15
N VAL A 180 8.36 6.23 -17.13
CA VAL A 180 9.54 5.70 -17.83
C VAL A 180 10.21 4.66 -16.93
N TRP A 181 10.16 3.39 -17.35
CA TRP A 181 10.72 2.27 -16.59
C TRP A 181 12.18 2.03 -16.96
N LEU A 182 13.08 2.18 -15.99
CA LEU A 182 14.53 2.07 -16.18
C LEU A 182 15.17 1.28 -15.03
N ASN A 183 16.37 0.71 -15.26
CA ASN A 183 17.19 0.25 -14.14
C ASN A 183 17.75 1.46 -13.36
N LEU A 184 18.33 1.23 -12.20
CA LEU A 184 18.76 2.31 -11.31
C LEU A 184 19.79 3.24 -11.96
N LYS A 185 20.78 2.69 -12.66
CA LYS A 185 21.85 3.46 -13.32
C LYS A 185 21.32 4.34 -14.44
N ASP A 186 20.49 3.76 -15.31
CA ASP A 186 19.90 4.49 -16.43
C ASP A 186 18.90 5.54 -15.95
N ALA A 187 18.16 5.26 -14.86
CA ALA A 187 17.24 6.20 -14.24
C ALA A 187 17.95 7.45 -13.73
N GLU A 188 19.10 7.31 -13.09
CA GLU A 188 19.92 8.42 -12.63
C GLU A 188 20.36 9.30 -13.79
N GLN A 189 20.92 8.70 -14.83
CA GLN A 189 21.36 9.43 -16.03
C GLN A 189 20.21 10.13 -16.73
N PHE A 190 19.07 9.45 -16.85
CA PHE A 190 17.86 10.02 -17.45
C PHE A 190 17.37 11.24 -16.69
N ILE A 191 17.23 11.15 -15.36
CA ILE A 191 16.80 12.25 -14.50
C ILE A 191 17.73 13.44 -14.63
N ILE A 192 19.05 13.23 -14.54
CA ILE A 192 20.07 14.28 -14.68
C ILE A 192 19.95 14.99 -16.04
N SER A 193 19.74 14.24 -17.13
CA SER A 193 19.59 14.78 -18.48
C SER A 193 18.35 15.66 -18.65
N LYS A 194 17.31 15.42 -17.86
CA LYS A 194 16.04 16.18 -17.90
C LYS A 194 16.06 17.43 -17.03
N ILE A 195 16.84 17.40 -15.94
CA ILE A 195 16.91 18.51 -14.99
C ILE A 195 17.89 19.61 -15.49
N LYS A 196 18.89 19.25 -16.27
CA LYS A 196 19.88 20.19 -16.81
C LYS A 196 19.39 20.99 -18.03
N LYS A 197 18.17 20.74 -18.50
CA LYS A 197 17.51 21.53 -19.56
C LYS A 197 16.59 22.59 -18.94
#